data_e231c90fcedc36eac7b460b7fbffa3f7
#
_entry.id   e231c90fcedc36eac7b460b7fbffa3f7
#
_cell.length_a   1.000
_cell.length_b   1.000
_cell.length_c   1.000
_cell.angle_alpha   90.00
_cell.angle_beta   90.00
_cell.angle_gamma   90.00
#
_symmetry.space_group_name_H-M   'P 1'
#
loop_
_entity.id
_entity.type
_entity.pdbx_description
1 polymer ?
#
loop_
_entity_poly.entity_id
_entity_poly.type
_entity_poly.pdbx_seq_one_letter_code
_entity_poly.pdbx_strand_id
1 'polypeptide(L)'
;MTERCSGEFAFGGLTQQVTVDPTSAPQSPREPTPRIETWGEFDPGDGFLVARTKLGELAISGYGLVRFIDQTPASQTFIDHLGNERSTDARNDVFPHRIIVYLKGWLADPKLIYTVFFWTVNATDQRAIFINLGYQFSRKFSVYAGIAGNPGTRSLQGSHPYWLGHDRVLADEFFRPYFGSGVWAQGEAFPGFWYNAMVGNSNSQLGVTAVELDRRYTTSGSAWWMPTTKEFGPRGGYGDYEWHEHVATRFGVSTTQSREQRYTDTTTGATTNTTLRLADSVNVFDRGALTPGVTIDLVDFRILSFDAGLKYRGIFLQTEIYHRWLDNFQADGVLPVDSILDRGYYVQAAFYPLPKKVELYGATSQIFGDKNAGFGNASEYLAGMNFYPFDTRNIRLNLQLIDVNGSPVSSTFGYYTAGQDGTTFSAAFSVLF
;
A
#
# COMPACT_ATOMS: atom_id res chain seq x y z
N MET A 1 -49.65 -23.84 -17.41
CA MET A 1 -48.49 -24.59 -17.94
C MET A 1 -47.27 -24.02 -17.25
N THR A 2 -46.81 -24.69 -16.23
CA THR A 2 -45.69 -24.31 -15.40
C THR A 2 -44.66 -25.41 -15.51
N GLU A 3 -43.59 -25.15 -16.22
CA GLU A 3 -42.45 -26.08 -16.31
C GLU A 3 -41.60 -25.98 -15.05
N ARG A 4 -41.36 -27.13 -14.45
CA ARG A 4 -40.40 -27.32 -13.36
C ARG A 4 -39.07 -27.70 -13.97
N CYS A 5 -38.01 -26.92 -13.70
CA CYS A 5 -36.66 -27.39 -13.87
C CYS A 5 -36.20 -28.07 -12.58
N SER A 6 -36.03 -29.41 -12.63
CA SER A 6 -35.35 -30.19 -11.60
C SER A 6 -33.93 -30.52 -12.07
N GLY A 7 -32.93 -30.01 -11.39
CA GLY A 7 -31.55 -30.43 -11.55
C GLY A 7 -31.11 -31.27 -10.36
N GLU A 8 -30.92 -32.58 -10.55
CA GLU A 8 -30.34 -33.47 -9.55
C GLU A 8 -28.80 -33.40 -9.61
N PHE A 9 -28.19 -33.05 -8.49
CA PHE A 9 -26.78 -33.34 -8.24
C PHE A 9 -26.70 -34.41 -7.15
N ALA A 10 -26.35 -35.65 -7.54
CA ALA A 10 -26.17 -36.76 -6.61
C ALA A 10 -24.73 -36.78 -6.08
N PHE A 11 -24.55 -36.46 -4.80
CA PHE A 11 -23.41 -36.91 -3.99
C PHE A 11 -23.96 -37.77 -2.85
N GLY A 12 -23.34 -38.93 -2.69
CA GLY A 12 -23.76 -40.07 -1.87
C GLY A 12 -24.45 -39.76 -0.54
N GLY A 13 -25.69 -40.19 -0.46
CA GLY A 13 -26.36 -40.73 0.70
C GLY A 13 -26.55 -39.83 1.91
N LEU A 14 -27.34 -38.74 1.78
CA LEU A 14 -28.21 -38.18 2.84
C LEU A 14 -29.09 -37.11 2.18
N THR A 15 -30.28 -37.52 1.73
CA THR A 15 -31.32 -36.60 1.27
C THR A 15 -32.01 -35.98 2.48
N GLN A 16 -31.62 -34.77 2.88
CA GLN A 16 -32.49 -33.91 3.69
C GLN A 16 -33.38 -33.11 2.74
N GLN A 17 -34.63 -33.39 2.70
CA GLN A 17 -35.64 -32.53 2.08
C GLN A 17 -35.78 -31.26 2.92
N VAL A 18 -35.26 -30.15 2.39
CA VAL A 18 -35.53 -28.81 2.94
C VAL A 18 -36.91 -28.40 2.45
N THR A 19 -37.94 -28.56 3.29
CA THR A 19 -39.24 -27.94 3.08
C THR A 19 -39.14 -26.45 3.33
N VAL A 20 -39.14 -25.65 2.25
CA VAL A 20 -39.28 -24.19 2.33
C VAL A 20 -40.76 -23.89 2.62
N ASP A 21 -41.05 -23.34 3.78
CA ASP A 21 -42.36 -22.86 4.17
C ASP A 21 -42.73 -21.62 3.30
N PRO A 22 -43.78 -21.70 2.46
CA PRO A 22 -44.14 -20.62 1.54
C PRO A 22 -44.77 -19.39 2.22
N THR A 23 -44.93 -19.40 3.55
CA THR A 23 -45.55 -18.30 4.30
C THR A 23 -44.62 -17.32 4.93
N SER A 24 -43.27 -17.45 4.80
CA SER A 24 -42.35 -16.41 5.22
C SER A 24 -42.32 -15.28 4.17
N ALA A 25 -43.08 -14.21 4.43
CA ALA A 25 -42.91 -12.96 3.66
C ALA A 25 -41.41 -12.59 3.60
N PRO A 26 -40.92 -12.14 2.44
CA PRO A 26 -39.52 -11.70 2.35
C PRO A 26 -39.29 -10.60 3.40
N GLN A 27 -38.44 -10.91 4.38
CA GLN A 27 -38.05 -9.92 5.36
C GLN A 27 -37.42 -8.73 4.57
N SER A 28 -37.97 -7.54 4.76
CA SER A 28 -37.39 -6.32 4.20
C SER A 28 -35.91 -6.32 4.49
N PRO A 29 -35.05 -5.90 3.54
CA PRO A 29 -33.61 -5.78 3.80
C PRO A 29 -33.43 -4.95 5.08
N ARG A 30 -32.91 -5.55 6.14
CA ARG A 30 -32.57 -4.79 7.35
C ARG A 30 -31.53 -3.75 6.92
N GLU A 31 -31.75 -2.51 7.32
CA GLU A 31 -30.79 -1.43 7.09
C GLU A 31 -29.39 -1.89 7.52
N PRO A 32 -28.35 -1.60 6.71
CA PRO A 32 -26.99 -1.96 7.06
C PRO A 32 -26.64 -1.35 8.43
N THR A 33 -26.06 -2.15 9.31
CA THR A 33 -25.58 -1.65 10.60
C THR A 33 -24.54 -0.57 10.32
N PRO A 34 -24.69 0.66 10.85
CA PRO A 34 -23.70 1.72 10.65
C PRO A 34 -22.33 1.24 11.11
N ARG A 35 -21.38 1.12 10.19
CA ARG A 35 -19.99 0.80 10.51
C ARG A 35 -19.22 2.07 10.80
N ILE A 36 -18.30 2.00 11.76
CA ILE A 36 -17.31 3.05 11.97
C ILE A 36 -16.35 2.98 10.79
N GLU A 37 -16.13 4.10 10.12
CA GLU A 37 -15.15 4.20 9.05
C GLU A 37 -13.78 3.74 9.55
N THR A 38 -13.14 2.82 8.81
CA THR A 38 -11.80 2.32 9.10
C THR A 38 -10.84 2.79 8.03
N TRP A 39 -9.66 3.21 8.46
CA TRP A 39 -8.55 3.54 7.58
C TRP A 39 -7.64 2.31 7.46
N GLY A 40 -7.04 2.10 6.29
CA GLY A 40 -6.17 0.96 6.04
C GLY A 40 -6.82 -0.14 5.19
N GLU A 41 -6.19 -1.28 5.14
CA GLU A 41 -6.59 -2.44 4.33
C GLU A 41 -7.84 -3.18 4.91
N PHE A 42 -8.42 -2.67 5.99
CA PHE A 42 -9.48 -3.36 6.72
C PHE A 42 -10.83 -3.37 6.00
N ASP A 43 -11.13 -2.32 5.24
CA ASP A 43 -12.42 -2.18 4.58
C ASP A 43 -12.27 -1.58 3.17
N PRO A 44 -11.80 -2.38 2.21
CA PRO A 44 -11.36 -1.91 0.90
C PRO A 44 -12.49 -1.51 -0.05
N GLY A 45 -13.74 -1.81 0.27
CA GLY A 45 -14.92 -1.49 -0.54
C GLY A 45 -16.17 -2.07 0.08
N ASP A 46 -17.36 -1.73 -0.44
CA ASP A 46 -18.62 -2.22 0.12
C ASP A 46 -18.79 -3.72 -0.15
N GLY A 47 -18.53 -4.16 -1.38
CA GLY A 47 -18.65 -5.55 -1.77
C GLY A 47 -20.09 -6.07 -1.79
N PHE A 48 -20.22 -7.38 -1.79
CA PHE A 48 -21.49 -8.08 -1.75
C PHE A 48 -21.71 -8.69 -0.39
N LEU A 49 -22.87 -8.41 0.23
CA LEU A 49 -23.29 -9.11 1.44
C LEU A 49 -23.70 -10.54 1.06
N VAL A 50 -22.98 -11.53 1.60
CA VAL A 50 -23.23 -12.96 1.33
C VAL A 50 -24.20 -13.54 2.36
N ALA A 51 -23.96 -13.26 3.64
CA ALA A 51 -24.78 -13.77 4.73
C ALA A 51 -24.77 -12.82 5.92
N ARG A 52 -25.92 -12.74 6.61
CA ARG A 52 -26.04 -12.05 7.90
C ARG A 52 -26.93 -12.87 8.81
N THR A 53 -26.44 -13.18 9.99
CA THR A 53 -27.14 -13.93 11.04
C THR A 53 -27.04 -13.15 12.35
N LYS A 54 -27.61 -13.70 13.43
CA LYS A 54 -27.43 -13.14 14.78
C LYS A 54 -26.00 -13.30 15.30
N LEU A 55 -25.22 -14.25 14.73
CA LEU A 55 -23.87 -14.57 15.18
C LEU A 55 -22.79 -13.85 14.37
N GLY A 56 -23.14 -13.27 13.22
CA GLY A 56 -22.13 -12.61 12.39
C GLY A 56 -22.62 -12.22 11.00
N GLU A 57 -21.73 -11.58 10.30
CA GLU A 57 -21.89 -11.12 8.91
C GLU A 57 -20.69 -11.55 8.07
N LEU A 58 -20.95 -11.94 6.83
CA LEU A 58 -19.96 -12.18 5.81
C LEU A 58 -20.28 -11.34 4.57
N ALA A 59 -19.34 -10.51 4.16
CA ALA A 59 -19.34 -9.83 2.87
C ALA A 59 -18.07 -10.19 2.09
N ILE A 60 -18.17 -10.15 0.76
CA ILE A 60 -17.06 -10.37 -0.16
C ILE A 60 -16.87 -9.10 -0.95
N SER A 61 -15.65 -8.57 -0.97
CA SER A 61 -15.23 -7.50 -1.87
C SER A 61 -13.95 -7.89 -2.59
N GLY A 62 -13.59 -7.17 -3.64
CA GLY A 62 -12.40 -7.50 -4.40
C GLY A 62 -11.81 -6.31 -5.15
N TYR A 63 -10.51 -6.40 -5.42
CA TYR A 63 -9.77 -5.47 -6.24
C TYR A 63 -9.00 -6.24 -7.31
N GLY A 64 -9.18 -5.87 -8.55
CA GLY A 64 -8.46 -6.42 -9.70
C GLY A 64 -7.75 -5.32 -10.46
N LEU A 65 -6.50 -5.55 -10.85
CA LEU A 65 -5.67 -4.65 -11.65
C LEU A 65 -4.98 -5.43 -12.76
N VAL A 66 -5.30 -5.09 -14.01
CA VAL A 66 -4.54 -5.50 -15.20
C VAL A 66 -3.75 -4.30 -15.70
N ARG A 67 -2.46 -4.49 -15.94
CA ARG A 67 -1.57 -3.41 -16.35
C ARG A 67 -0.64 -3.84 -17.47
N PHE A 68 -0.53 -3.00 -18.50
CA PHE A 68 0.59 -2.97 -19.44
C PHE A 68 1.63 -1.98 -18.93
N ILE A 69 2.90 -2.35 -19.01
CA ILE A 69 4.05 -1.48 -18.71
C ILE A 69 5.10 -1.68 -19.79
N ASP A 70 5.69 -0.60 -20.25
CA ASP A 70 6.82 -0.58 -21.18
C ASP A 70 7.84 0.42 -20.70
N GLN A 71 9.03 -0.06 -20.36
CA GLN A 71 10.16 0.72 -19.86
C GLN A 71 11.24 0.82 -20.93
N THR A 72 11.71 2.00 -21.18
CA THR A 72 12.78 2.28 -22.16
C THR A 72 13.90 3.10 -21.56
N PRO A 73 15.18 2.76 -21.86
CA PRO A 73 15.64 1.66 -22.73
C PRO A 73 15.45 0.28 -22.08
N ALA A 74 15.33 -0.77 -22.91
CA ALA A 74 15.03 -2.13 -22.48
C ALA A 74 16.13 -2.79 -21.65
N SER A 75 17.38 -2.39 -21.86
CA SER A 75 18.53 -2.86 -21.08
C SER A 75 19.49 -1.69 -20.89
N GLN A 76 20.00 -1.55 -19.69
CA GLN A 76 20.91 -0.46 -19.33
C GLN A 76 21.84 -0.87 -18.19
N THR A 77 22.94 -0.14 -18.03
CA THR A 77 23.85 -0.28 -16.90
C THR A 77 23.88 1.02 -16.11
N PHE A 78 24.13 0.92 -14.82
CA PHE A 78 24.38 2.05 -13.93
C PHE A 78 25.59 1.76 -13.05
N ILE A 79 26.19 2.81 -12.51
CA ILE A 79 27.33 2.70 -11.61
C ILE A 79 26.83 2.96 -10.18
N ASP A 80 27.06 2.03 -9.28
CA ASP A 80 26.75 2.21 -7.86
C ASP A 80 27.75 3.18 -7.18
N HIS A 81 27.47 3.59 -5.95
CA HIS A 81 28.31 4.54 -5.21
C HIS A 81 29.75 4.03 -4.94
N LEU A 82 30.00 2.73 -5.08
CA LEU A 82 31.31 2.12 -4.96
C LEU A 82 32.06 2.02 -6.31
N GLY A 83 31.44 2.46 -7.40
CA GLY A 83 32.00 2.39 -8.75
C GLY A 83 31.80 1.05 -9.46
N ASN A 84 30.97 0.15 -8.93
CA ASN A 84 30.64 -1.12 -9.61
C ASN A 84 29.58 -0.91 -10.67
N GLU A 85 29.81 -1.47 -11.85
CA GLU A 85 28.81 -1.52 -12.92
C GLU A 85 27.75 -2.59 -12.59
N ARG A 86 26.48 -2.22 -12.70
CA ARG A 86 25.31 -3.06 -12.49
C ARG A 86 24.39 -2.99 -13.72
N SER A 87 23.74 -4.10 -14.03
CA SER A 87 22.77 -4.15 -15.12
C SER A 87 21.34 -4.06 -14.60
N THR A 88 20.49 -3.44 -15.39
CA THR A 88 19.05 -3.36 -15.16
C THR A 88 18.33 -3.82 -16.41
N ASP A 89 17.48 -4.84 -16.28
CA ASP A 89 16.54 -5.24 -17.30
C ASP A 89 15.21 -4.53 -17.08
N ALA A 90 14.84 -3.71 -18.04
CA ALA A 90 13.58 -3.00 -18.02
C ALA A 90 12.42 -3.94 -18.34
N ARG A 91 11.23 -3.57 -17.90
CA ARG A 91 10.01 -4.36 -18.07
C ARG A 91 9.29 -3.97 -19.35
N ASN A 92 8.79 -5.00 -20.07
CA ASN A 92 7.79 -4.86 -21.12
C ASN A 92 6.82 -6.03 -20.96
N ASP A 93 5.71 -5.80 -20.29
CA ASP A 93 4.79 -6.88 -19.91
C ASP A 93 3.33 -6.44 -19.85
N VAL A 94 2.42 -7.43 -19.93
CA VAL A 94 0.99 -7.30 -19.64
C VAL A 94 0.64 -8.34 -18.59
N PHE A 95 0.22 -7.88 -17.40
CA PHE A 95 -0.14 -8.78 -16.32
C PHE A 95 -1.48 -8.45 -15.66
N PRO A 96 -2.25 -9.47 -15.21
CA PRO A 96 -3.16 -9.31 -14.06
C PRO A 96 -2.28 -9.04 -12.84
N HIS A 97 -1.95 -7.77 -12.65
CA HIS A 97 -0.88 -7.34 -11.77
C HIS A 97 -1.20 -7.55 -10.30
N ARG A 98 -2.44 -7.27 -9.92
CA ARG A 98 -2.93 -7.39 -8.54
C ARG A 98 -4.33 -7.97 -8.53
N ILE A 99 -4.54 -9.05 -7.79
CA ILE A 99 -5.86 -9.59 -7.52
C ILE A 99 -5.97 -9.76 -6.01
N ILE A 100 -6.94 -9.10 -5.41
CA ILE A 100 -7.19 -9.17 -3.97
C ILE A 100 -8.66 -9.53 -3.76
N VAL A 101 -8.93 -10.55 -2.96
CA VAL A 101 -10.28 -10.93 -2.55
C VAL A 101 -10.36 -10.82 -1.04
N TYR A 102 -11.36 -10.10 -0.56
CA TYR A 102 -11.59 -9.86 0.87
C TYR A 102 -12.85 -10.58 1.33
N LEU A 103 -12.71 -11.34 2.40
CA LEU A 103 -13.81 -11.85 3.21
C LEU A 103 -13.84 -11.01 4.47
N LYS A 104 -14.92 -10.28 4.69
CA LYS A 104 -15.01 -9.32 5.80
C LYS A 104 -16.37 -9.36 6.49
N GLY A 105 -16.41 -8.92 7.72
CA GLY A 105 -17.64 -8.87 8.49
C GLY A 105 -17.39 -8.67 9.97
N TRP A 106 -18.33 -9.15 10.77
CA TRP A 106 -18.26 -9.14 12.23
C TRP A 106 -18.68 -10.51 12.80
N LEU A 107 -18.25 -10.81 14.03
CA LEU A 107 -18.52 -12.07 14.73
C LEU A 107 -19.03 -11.77 16.16
N ALA A 108 -20.11 -12.40 16.56
CA ALA A 108 -20.75 -12.30 17.86
C ALA A 108 -21.24 -10.90 18.25
N ASP A 109 -20.44 -9.86 18.09
CA ASP A 109 -20.74 -8.44 18.32
C ASP A 109 -20.39 -7.65 17.06
N PRO A 110 -21.24 -6.75 16.54
CA PRO A 110 -20.91 -5.88 15.39
C PRO A 110 -19.63 -5.04 15.55
N LYS A 111 -19.15 -4.88 16.78
CA LYS A 111 -17.88 -4.21 17.08
C LYS A 111 -16.66 -5.11 16.90
N LEU A 112 -16.83 -6.44 16.91
CA LEU A 112 -15.76 -7.40 16.68
C LEU A 112 -15.69 -7.69 15.17
N ILE A 113 -14.88 -6.96 14.46
CA ILE A 113 -14.73 -7.06 13.00
C ILE A 113 -13.57 -7.95 12.62
N TYR A 114 -13.70 -8.59 11.47
CA TYR A 114 -12.63 -9.36 10.86
C TYR A 114 -12.50 -9.05 9.38
N THR A 115 -11.29 -9.22 8.87
CA THR A 115 -11.00 -9.25 7.44
C THR A 115 -9.99 -10.35 7.17
N VAL A 116 -10.32 -11.24 6.24
CA VAL A 116 -9.38 -12.21 5.67
C VAL A 116 -9.22 -11.81 4.21
N PHE A 117 -8.01 -11.56 3.76
CA PHE A 117 -7.81 -11.25 2.35
C PHE A 117 -6.73 -12.12 1.71
N PHE A 118 -7.04 -12.54 0.50
CA PHE A 118 -6.17 -13.28 -0.38
C PHE A 118 -5.59 -12.30 -1.39
N TRP A 119 -4.29 -12.18 -1.38
CA TRP A 119 -3.58 -11.27 -2.25
C TRP A 119 -2.63 -12.02 -3.15
N THR A 120 -2.74 -11.78 -4.46
CA THR A 120 -1.83 -12.34 -5.45
C THR A 120 -1.20 -11.23 -6.25
N VAL A 121 0.09 -11.38 -6.54
CA VAL A 121 0.81 -10.57 -7.50
C VAL A 121 1.50 -11.49 -8.48
N ASN A 122 0.88 -11.65 -9.63
CA ASN A 122 1.37 -12.60 -10.64
C ASN A 122 2.75 -12.23 -11.20
N ALA A 123 3.07 -10.93 -11.22
CA ALA A 123 4.38 -10.46 -11.68
C ALA A 123 5.56 -10.97 -10.81
N THR A 124 5.30 -11.42 -9.58
CA THR A 124 6.31 -11.93 -8.65
C THR A 124 6.06 -13.35 -8.17
N ASP A 125 4.99 -13.98 -8.67
CA ASP A 125 4.47 -15.26 -8.14
C ASP A 125 4.19 -15.25 -6.62
N GLN A 126 4.01 -14.06 -6.04
CA GLN A 126 3.71 -13.92 -4.63
C GLN A 126 2.23 -14.13 -4.35
N ARG A 127 1.95 -14.94 -3.34
CA ARG A 127 0.61 -15.19 -2.81
C ARG A 127 0.67 -15.02 -1.31
N ALA A 128 -0.23 -14.21 -0.78
CA ALA A 128 -0.28 -13.97 0.66
C ALA A 128 -1.72 -14.05 1.16
N ILE A 129 -1.89 -14.59 2.36
CA ILE A 129 -3.14 -14.61 3.08
C ILE A 129 -2.94 -13.78 4.33
N PHE A 130 -3.81 -12.80 4.52
CA PHE A 130 -3.79 -11.92 5.67
C PHE A 130 -5.05 -12.10 6.49
N ILE A 131 -4.91 -12.07 7.80
CA ILE A 131 -6.02 -12.12 8.74
C ILE A 131 -5.87 -10.96 9.69
N ASN A 132 -6.92 -10.15 9.77
CA ASN A 132 -7.00 -9.03 10.70
C ASN A 132 -8.25 -9.14 11.54
N LEU A 133 -8.10 -8.96 12.83
CA LEU A 133 -9.18 -8.88 13.81
C LEU A 133 -9.14 -7.51 14.48
N GLY A 134 -10.31 -6.92 14.69
CA GLY A 134 -10.41 -5.62 15.33
C GLY A 134 -11.61 -5.52 16.25
N TYR A 135 -11.47 -4.75 17.32
CA TYR A 135 -12.58 -4.39 18.17
C TYR A 135 -12.75 -2.87 18.21
N GLN A 136 -13.94 -2.41 17.78
CA GLN A 136 -14.28 -1.00 17.68
C GLN A 136 -15.00 -0.54 18.94
N PHE A 137 -14.26 -0.04 19.94
CA PHE A 137 -14.85 0.47 21.17
C PHE A 137 -15.70 1.72 20.93
N SER A 138 -15.20 2.61 20.09
CA SER A 138 -15.88 3.86 19.69
C SER A 138 -15.22 4.43 18.42
N ARG A 139 -15.80 5.47 17.84
CA ARG A 139 -15.15 6.24 16.76
C ARG A 139 -13.77 6.79 17.15
N LYS A 140 -13.57 7.07 18.45
CA LYS A 140 -12.31 7.63 18.95
C LYS A 140 -11.22 6.59 19.18
N PHE A 141 -11.59 5.32 19.37
CA PHE A 141 -10.65 4.28 19.73
C PHE A 141 -11.10 2.90 19.26
N SER A 142 -10.26 2.26 18.52
CA SER A 142 -10.39 0.88 18.05
C SER A 142 -9.02 0.21 18.09
N VAL A 143 -8.98 -1.09 18.37
CA VAL A 143 -7.75 -1.89 18.42
C VAL A 143 -7.86 -3.03 17.43
N TYR A 144 -6.78 -3.32 16.76
CA TYR A 144 -6.69 -4.36 15.75
C TYR A 144 -5.41 -5.18 15.94
N ALA A 145 -5.45 -6.42 15.48
CA ALA A 145 -4.31 -7.32 15.42
C ALA A 145 -4.29 -8.06 14.09
N GLY A 146 -3.10 -8.28 13.53
CA GLY A 146 -2.93 -8.96 12.25
C GLY A 146 -1.77 -8.41 11.45
N ILE A 147 -1.92 -8.31 10.13
CA ILE A 147 -0.91 -7.79 9.22
C ILE A 147 -1.43 -6.51 8.58
N ALA A 148 -0.68 -5.42 8.71
CA ALA A 148 -1.01 -4.12 8.12
C ALA A 148 0.26 -3.39 7.66
N GLY A 149 0.08 -2.32 6.86
CA GLY A 149 1.15 -1.37 6.57
C GLY A 149 1.55 -0.63 7.83
N ASN A 150 2.86 -0.48 8.07
CA ASN A 150 3.38 0.38 9.12
C ASN A 150 3.04 1.84 8.76
N PRO A 151 2.23 2.58 9.55
CA PRO A 151 1.69 3.88 9.14
C PRO A 151 2.73 5.01 9.19
N GLY A 152 3.90 4.81 8.56
CA GLY A 152 5.02 5.75 8.52
C GLY A 152 5.01 6.74 7.38
N THR A 153 4.08 6.62 6.44
CA THR A 153 3.86 7.57 5.34
C THR A 153 2.38 7.71 5.01
N ARG A 154 2.04 8.77 4.28
CA ARG A 154 0.69 9.09 3.84
C ARG A 154 0.01 7.93 3.09
N SER A 155 0.72 7.24 2.22
CA SER A 155 0.17 6.16 1.40
C SER A 155 -0.18 4.91 2.21
N LEU A 156 0.44 4.70 3.37
CA LEU A 156 0.20 3.56 4.27
C LEU A 156 -0.89 3.82 5.32
N GLN A 157 -1.52 4.99 5.29
CA GLN A 157 -2.67 5.30 6.15
C GLN A 157 -4.00 4.75 5.61
N GLY A 158 -3.96 3.98 4.50
CA GLY A 158 -5.10 3.25 3.97
C GLY A 158 -5.83 3.88 2.80
N SER A 159 -5.19 4.77 2.07
CA SER A 159 -5.77 5.40 0.87
C SER A 159 -5.85 4.50 -0.37
N HIS A 160 -5.18 3.33 -0.38
CA HIS A 160 -5.32 2.35 -1.47
C HIS A 160 -6.78 1.87 -1.62
N PRO A 161 -7.33 1.73 -2.84
CA PRO A 161 -6.70 1.94 -4.15
C PRO A 161 -6.90 3.37 -4.74
N TYR A 162 -7.26 4.35 -3.94
CA TYR A 162 -7.63 5.71 -4.37
C TYR A 162 -6.41 6.63 -4.52
N TRP A 163 -5.34 6.15 -5.17
CA TRP A 163 -4.19 6.96 -5.60
C TRP A 163 -4.43 7.54 -7.00
N LEU A 164 -3.65 8.55 -7.42
CA LEU A 164 -3.75 9.13 -8.77
C LEU A 164 -3.36 8.10 -9.83
N GLY A 165 -2.19 7.49 -9.71
CA GLY A 165 -1.83 6.29 -10.46
C GLY A 165 -2.37 5.02 -9.80
N HIS A 166 -2.00 3.87 -10.31
CA HIS A 166 -2.30 2.57 -9.68
C HIS A 166 -1.27 2.16 -8.63
N ASP A 167 -0.14 2.85 -8.60
CA ASP A 167 0.94 2.64 -7.64
C ASP A 167 1.47 3.99 -7.14
N ARG A 168 2.41 3.93 -6.20
CA ARG A 168 3.03 5.08 -5.56
C ARG A 168 4.00 5.78 -6.51
N VAL A 169 4.28 7.03 -6.24
CA VAL A 169 5.38 7.79 -6.84
C VAL A 169 6.73 7.35 -6.27
N LEU A 170 7.81 7.63 -6.98
CA LEU A 170 9.17 7.13 -6.67
C LEU A 170 9.61 7.44 -5.23
N ALA A 171 9.42 8.67 -4.76
CA ALA A 171 9.85 9.06 -3.42
C ALA A 171 9.05 8.31 -2.34
N ASP A 172 7.73 8.17 -2.50
CA ASP A 172 6.91 7.40 -1.56
C ASP A 172 7.32 5.92 -1.54
N GLU A 173 7.59 5.32 -2.72
CA GLU A 173 8.03 3.93 -2.80
C GLU A 173 9.40 3.70 -2.15
N PHE A 174 10.31 4.66 -2.23
CA PHE A 174 11.64 4.57 -1.62
C PHE A 174 11.62 4.78 -0.10
N PHE A 175 10.85 5.75 0.38
CA PHE A 175 10.88 6.14 1.79
C PHE A 175 9.92 5.34 2.66
N ARG A 176 8.81 4.84 2.10
CA ARG A 176 7.79 4.18 2.90
C ARG A 176 8.33 2.99 3.69
N PRO A 177 7.91 2.81 4.94
CA PRO A 177 8.01 1.52 5.60
C PRO A 177 7.08 0.51 4.90
N TYR A 178 7.28 -0.76 5.19
CA TYR A 178 6.51 -1.82 4.55
C TYR A 178 5.42 -2.35 5.49
N PHE A 179 4.98 -3.57 5.27
CA PHE A 179 3.98 -4.25 6.08
C PHE A 179 4.63 -5.03 7.21
N GLY A 180 3.94 -5.08 8.36
CA GLY A 180 4.34 -5.87 9.51
C GLY A 180 3.17 -6.59 10.16
N SER A 181 3.46 -7.67 10.89
CA SER A 181 2.51 -8.33 11.78
C SER A 181 2.55 -7.64 13.14
N GLY A 182 1.39 -7.27 13.67
CA GLY A 182 1.38 -6.54 14.93
C GLY A 182 0.01 -6.23 15.48
N VAL A 183 -0.01 -5.29 16.41
CA VAL A 183 -1.21 -4.72 17.02
C VAL A 183 -1.20 -3.22 16.77
N TRP A 184 -2.36 -2.66 16.41
CA TRP A 184 -2.48 -1.22 16.22
C TRP A 184 -3.77 -0.67 16.78
N ALA A 185 -3.72 0.60 17.15
CA ALA A 185 -4.86 1.37 17.57
C ALA A 185 -5.08 2.54 16.62
N GLN A 186 -6.33 2.83 16.30
CA GLN A 186 -6.70 3.97 15.46
C GLN A 186 -8.03 4.58 15.91
N GLY A 187 -8.25 5.83 15.51
CA GLY A 187 -9.51 6.51 15.77
C GLY A 187 -9.50 7.98 15.42
N GLU A 188 -10.67 8.58 15.48
CA GLU A 188 -10.87 10.02 15.38
C GLU A 188 -10.93 10.63 16.78
N ALA A 189 -9.83 11.22 17.25
CA ALA A 189 -9.74 11.78 18.61
C ALA A 189 -10.72 12.93 18.83
N PHE A 190 -10.85 13.80 17.83
CA PHE A 190 -11.86 14.85 17.71
C PHE A 190 -12.20 15.10 16.24
N PRO A 191 -13.31 15.75 15.88
CA PRO A 191 -13.77 15.90 14.50
C PRO A 191 -12.67 16.36 13.54
N GLY A 192 -12.35 15.50 12.56
CA GLY A 192 -11.32 15.72 11.55
C GLY A 192 -9.89 15.44 12.00
N PHE A 193 -9.63 15.02 13.25
CA PHE A 193 -8.30 14.62 13.72
C PHE A 193 -8.23 13.11 13.95
N TRP A 194 -7.45 12.43 13.15
CA TRP A 194 -7.25 10.99 13.19
C TRP A 194 -5.84 10.62 13.64
N TYR A 195 -5.72 9.42 14.17
CA TYR A 195 -4.44 8.82 14.50
C TYR A 195 -4.43 7.31 14.19
N ASN A 196 -3.24 6.78 13.97
CA ASN A 196 -2.94 5.36 13.88
C ASN A 196 -1.58 5.11 14.54
N ALA A 197 -1.51 4.14 15.44
CA ALA A 197 -0.28 3.76 16.14
C ALA A 197 -0.15 2.24 16.17
N MET A 198 0.99 1.72 15.75
CA MET A 198 1.24 0.29 15.57
C MET A 198 2.53 -0.14 16.29
N VAL A 199 2.49 -1.32 16.88
CA VAL A 199 3.66 -2.08 17.30
C VAL A 199 3.62 -3.41 16.56
N GLY A 200 4.67 -3.69 15.78
CA GLY A 200 4.77 -4.88 14.94
C GLY A 200 6.13 -5.55 15.03
N ASN A 201 6.29 -6.66 14.35
CA ASN A 201 7.50 -7.50 14.46
C ASN A 201 8.63 -7.04 13.53
N SER A 202 8.32 -6.47 12.38
CA SER A 202 9.30 -6.08 11.37
C SER A 202 8.73 -4.98 10.47
N ASN A 203 9.63 -4.23 9.85
CA ASN A 203 9.32 -3.27 8.80
C ASN A 203 9.48 -3.88 7.39
N SER A 204 10.07 -5.04 7.26
CA SER A 204 10.71 -5.42 6.01
C SER A 204 9.90 -6.34 5.12
N GLN A 205 8.85 -7.04 5.58
CA GLN A 205 8.23 -8.01 4.67
C GLN A 205 6.78 -8.37 4.94
N LEU A 206 6.06 -8.54 3.84
CA LEU A 206 4.95 -9.45 3.70
C LEU A 206 5.47 -10.89 3.78
N GLY A 207 5.05 -11.65 4.79
CA GLY A 207 5.35 -13.07 4.86
C GLY A 207 6.67 -13.45 5.53
N VAL A 208 7.21 -12.62 6.41
CA VAL A 208 8.29 -13.04 7.30
C VAL A 208 7.82 -14.24 8.11
N THR A 209 8.55 -15.35 8.01
CA THR A 209 8.23 -16.56 8.77
C THR A 209 8.55 -16.34 10.25
N ALA A 210 7.90 -17.10 11.13
CA ALA A 210 8.16 -17.01 12.58
C ALA A 210 9.62 -17.33 12.96
N VAL A 211 10.34 -18.04 12.10
CA VAL A 211 11.77 -18.38 12.28
C VAL A 211 12.67 -17.15 12.03
N GLU A 212 12.21 -16.25 11.17
CA GLU A 212 12.93 -15.03 10.79
C GLU A 212 12.55 -13.81 11.64
N LEU A 213 11.55 -13.94 12.54
CA LEU A 213 11.17 -12.88 13.46
C LEU A 213 12.27 -12.69 14.51
N ASP A 214 12.86 -11.52 14.52
CA ASP A 214 13.75 -11.14 15.60
C ASP A 214 12.94 -10.73 16.85
N ARG A 215 13.63 -10.50 17.99
CA ARG A 215 13.00 -10.09 19.25
C ARG A 215 12.82 -8.57 19.34
N ARG A 216 12.89 -7.87 18.23
CA ARG A 216 12.84 -6.40 18.16
C ARG A 216 11.58 -5.95 17.49
N TYR A 217 10.94 -4.96 18.06
CA TYR A 217 9.68 -4.48 17.58
C TYR A 217 9.86 -3.26 16.67
N THR A 218 9.05 -3.21 15.62
CA THR A 218 8.82 -2.01 14.85
C THR A 218 7.74 -1.20 15.54
N THR A 219 8.00 0.09 15.75
CA THR A 219 7.00 1.04 16.22
C THR A 219 6.71 2.03 15.10
N SER A 220 5.45 2.26 14.83
CA SER A 220 5.01 3.16 13.77
C SER A 220 3.79 3.95 14.20
N GLY A 221 3.66 5.17 13.71
CA GLY A 221 2.49 5.98 14.00
C GLY A 221 2.31 7.12 13.04
N SER A 222 1.06 7.54 12.88
CA SER A 222 0.65 8.70 12.13
C SER A 222 -0.47 9.45 12.82
N ALA A 223 -0.49 10.75 12.63
CA ALA A 223 -1.60 11.61 13.00
C ALA A 223 -1.86 12.59 11.86
N TRP A 224 -3.14 12.83 11.57
CA TRP A 224 -3.51 13.80 10.54
C TRP A 224 -4.75 14.60 10.93
N TRP A 225 -4.77 15.81 10.45
CA TRP A 225 -5.82 16.77 10.77
C TRP A 225 -6.41 17.38 9.50
N MET A 226 -7.73 17.37 9.42
CA MET A 226 -8.54 17.93 8.34
C MET A 226 -9.37 19.10 8.88
N PRO A 227 -8.76 20.31 9.05
CA PRO A 227 -9.37 21.40 9.81
C PRO A 227 -10.61 22.01 9.17
N THR A 228 -10.70 22.05 7.87
CA THR A 228 -11.75 22.78 7.14
C THR A 228 -13.06 22.00 7.07
N THR A 229 -13.06 20.89 6.34
CA THR A 229 -14.25 20.06 6.08
C THR A 229 -14.44 18.90 7.05
N LYS A 230 -13.44 18.59 7.88
CA LYS A 230 -13.36 17.42 8.78
C LYS A 230 -13.24 16.08 8.01
N GLU A 231 -13.08 16.10 6.72
CA GLU A 231 -12.91 14.96 5.84
C GLU A 231 -12.02 15.33 4.63
N PHE A 232 -11.56 14.34 3.86
CA PHE A 232 -10.72 14.52 2.68
C PHE A 232 -11.08 13.51 1.57
N GLY A 233 -12.38 13.16 1.47
CA GLY A 233 -12.90 12.10 0.62
C GLY A 233 -12.73 10.71 1.22
N PRO A 234 -13.33 9.66 0.62
CA PRO A 234 -13.31 8.30 1.12
C PRO A 234 -11.88 7.83 1.42
N ARG A 235 -11.63 7.41 2.67
CA ARG A 235 -10.33 6.95 3.16
C ARG A 235 -9.19 7.95 2.89
N GLY A 236 -9.52 9.24 2.78
CA GLY A 236 -8.57 10.29 2.42
C GLY A 236 -7.91 10.11 1.05
N GLY A 237 -8.59 9.50 0.10
CA GLY A 237 -8.08 9.20 -1.24
C GLY A 237 -7.54 10.42 -1.98
N TYR A 238 -6.71 10.18 -2.96
CA TYR A 238 -6.11 11.22 -3.81
C TYR A 238 -7.11 11.63 -4.91
N GLY A 239 -6.89 12.81 -5.51
CA GLY A 239 -7.82 13.40 -6.43
C GLY A 239 -9.08 13.96 -5.74
N ASP A 240 -9.79 14.86 -6.39
CA ASP A 240 -11.04 15.46 -5.89
C ASP A 240 -12.26 14.93 -6.68
N TYR A 241 -12.41 13.61 -6.70
CA TYR A 241 -13.52 12.93 -7.37
C TYR A 241 -14.89 13.33 -6.77
N GLU A 242 -14.92 13.57 -5.45
CA GLU A 242 -16.10 13.96 -4.68
C GLU A 242 -16.58 15.37 -5.03
N TRP A 243 -15.72 16.20 -5.63
CA TRP A 243 -16.02 17.57 -6.02
C TRP A 243 -16.34 18.48 -4.85
N HIS A 244 -15.37 18.70 -3.98
CA HIS A 244 -15.53 19.51 -2.76
C HIS A 244 -15.90 20.96 -3.10
N GLU A 245 -17.08 21.38 -2.72
CA GLU A 245 -17.56 22.78 -2.92
C GLU A 245 -16.85 23.78 -1.99
N HIS A 246 -16.27 23.31 -0.90
CA HIS A 246 -15.46 24.08 0.03
C HIS A 246 -14.02 23.52 0.03
N VAL A 247 -13.06 24.40 0.30
CA VAL A 247 -11.66 23.97 0.39
C VAL A 247 -11.51 22.94 1.51
N ALA A 248 -11.21 21.71 1.13
CA ALA A 248 -10.81 20.64 2.04
C ALA A 248 -9.30 20.65 2.20
N THR A 249 -8.81 20.67 3.43
CA THR A 249 -7.39 20.65 3.73
C THR A 249 -7.04 19.49 4.64
N ARG A 250 -5.83 18.97 4.47
CA ARG A 250 -5.25 17.92 5.29
C ARG A 250 -3.81 18.23 5.61
N PHE A 251 -3.39 17.93 6.84
CA PHE A 251 -2.01 18.02 7.32
C PHE A 251 -1.71 16.75 8.11
N GLY A 252 -0.60 16.10 7.86
CA GLY A 252 -0.23 14.86 8.54
C GLY A 252 1.23 14.82 8.96
N VAL A 253 1.51 14.00 9.96
CA VAL A 253 2.84 13.60 10.39
C VAL A 253 2.86 12.10 10.62
N SER A 254 3.93 11.44 10.16
CA SER A 254 4.07 10.00 10.30
C SER A 254 5.52 9.65 10.65
N THR A 255 5.69 8.55 11.36
CA THR A 255 7.02 8.06 11.75
C THR A 255 7.01 6.54 11.87
N THR A 256 8.15 5.92 11.59
CA THR A 256 8.41 4.52 11.88
C THR A 256 9.84 4.38 12.39
N GLN A 257 10.02 3.54 13.39
CA GLN A 257 11.30 3.11 13.87
C GLN A 257 11.34 1.59 13.93
N SER A 258 12.38 0.99 13.36
CA SER A 258 12.57 -0.45 13.31
C SER A 258 14.05 -0.78 13.38
N ARG A 259 14.36 -1.94 13.94
CA ARG A 259 15.69 -2.53 13.84
C ARG A 259 15.62 -3.72 12.92
N GLU A 260 16.25 -3.62 11.79
CA GLU A 260 16.20 -4.62 10.74
C GLU A 260 17.44 -5.51 10.77
N GLN A 261 17.21 -6.82 10.66
CA GLN A 261 18.24 -7.84 10.62
C GLN A 261 18.35 -8.43 9.22
N ARG A 262 19.55 -8.82 8.82
CA ARG A 262 19.79 -9.58 7.61
C ARG A 262 19.23 -10.99 7.74
N TYR A 263 18.40 -11.39 6.76
CA TYR A 263 17.93 -12.77 6.61
C TYR A 263 18.51 -13.38 5.35
N THR A 264 18.85 -14.66 5.43
CA THR A 264 19.43 -15.40 4.31
C THR A 264 18.73 -16.73 4.11
N ASP A 265 18.52 -17.08 2.85
CA ASP A 265 18.13 -18.42 2.48
C ASP A 265 19.19 -19.44 2.97
N THR A 266 18.78 -20.43 3.73
CA THR A 266 19.68 -21.41 4.35
C THR A 266 20.38 -22.33 3.34
N THR A 267 19.85 -22.41 2.13
CA THR A 267 20.39 -23.28 1.07
C THR A 267 21.36 -22.54 0.18
N THR A 268 21.03 -21.31 -0.19
CA THR A 268 21.80 -20.52 -1.16
C THR A 268 22.68 -19.45 -0.50
N GLY A 269 22.40 -19.08 0.75
CA GLY A 269 23.04 -17.96 1.44
C GLY A 269 22.66 -16.59 0.91
N ALA A 270 21.73 -16.54 -0.05
CA ALA A 270 21.26 -15.28 -0.63
C ALA A 270 20.43 -14.48 0.37
N THR A 271 20.54 -13.15 0.34
CA THR A 271 19.75 -12.25 1.16
C THR A 271 18.27 -12.34 0.74
N THR A 272 17.37 -12.59 1.69
CA THR A 272 15.92 -12.72 1.43
C THR A 272 15.15 -11.44 1.69
N ASN A 273 15.60 -10.58 2.62
CA ASN A 273 14.97 -9.28 2.85
C ASN A 273 15.55 -8.20 1.91
N THR A 274 14.85 -7.97 0.81
CA THR A 274 15.31 -7.11 -0.29
C THR A 274 14.69 -5.72 -0.31
N THR A 275 13.89 -5.38 0.70
CA THR A 275 13.09 -4.15 0.71
C THR A 275 13.88 -2.91 1.11
N LEU A 276 14.86 -3.04 2.03
CA LEU A 276 15.65 -1.92 2.50
C LEU A 276 16.83 -1.65 1.56
N ARG A 277 16.72 -0.58 0.78
CA ARG A 277 17.70 -0.19 -0.24
C ARG A 277 18.36 1.14 0.08
N LEU A 278 19.62 1.23 -0.36
CA LEU A 278 20.41 2.46 -0.40
C LEU A 278 19.92 3.35 -1.55
N ALA A 279 20.33 4.60 -1.57
CA ALA A 279 19.86 5.57 -2.57
C ALA A 279 20.35 5.29 -4.01
N ASP A 280 21.24 4.34 -4.21
CA ASP A 280 21.70 3.81 -5.49
C ASP A 280 21.08 2.44 -5.84
N SER A 281 20.00 2.06 -5.19
CA SER A 281 19.28 0.80 -5.37
C SER A 281 19.92 -0.46 -4.79
N VAL A 282 21.13 -0.40 -4.26
CA VAL A 282 21.80 -1.55 -3.63
C VAL A 282 21.04 -1.95 -2.36
N ASN A 283 20.82 -3.26 -2.15
CA ASN A 283 20.24 -3.74 -0.90
C ASN A 283 21.24 -3.55 0.26
N VAL A 284 20.81 -2.96 1.36
CA VAL A 284 21.68 -2.68 2.52
C VAL A 284 22.34 -3.93 3.10
N PHE A 285 21.70 -5.10 2.96
CA PHE A 285 22.19 -6.38 3.48
C PHE A 285 23.02 -7.19 2.49
N ASP A 286 23.22 -6.71 1.28
CA ASP A 286 24.11 -7.36 0.33
C ASP A 286 25.56 -7.23 0.79
N ARG A 287 26.34 -8.30 0.54
CA ARG A 287 27.77 -8.25 0.83
C ARG A 287 28.43 -7.17 -0.02
N GLY A 288 29.13 -6.27 0.60
CA GLY A 288 29.76 -5.15 -0.07
C GLY A 288 28.83 -3.96 -0.33
N ALA A 289 27.69 -3.86 0.35
CA ALA A 289 26.72 -2.80 0.15
C ALA A 289 27.28 -1.41 0.45
N LEU A 290 28.10 -1.21 1.49
CA LEU A 290 28.73 0.07 1.85
C LEU A 290 30.25 0.06 1.70
N THR A 291 30.87 -1.11 1.69
CA THR A 291 32.31 -1.26 1.48
C THR A 291 32.63 -2.65 0.99
N PRO A 292 33.57 -2.85 0.05
CA PRO A 292 33.89 -4.14 -0.52
C PRO A 292 34.16 -5.23 0.55
N GLY A 293 33.47 -6.34 0.43
CA GLY A 293 33.69 -7.54 1.28
C GLY A 293 33.03 -7.52 2.65
N VAL A 294 32.48 -6.40 3.11
CA VAL A 294 31.81 -6.27 4.40
C VAL A 294 30.31 -6.49 4.27
N THR A 295 29.73 -7.22 5.23
CA THR A 295 28.30 -7.52 5.30
C THR A 295 27.69 -6.81 6.51
N ILE A 296 26.53 -6.17 6.33
CA ILE A 296 25.75 -5.59 7.40
C ILE A 296 24.75 -6.63 7.89
N ASP A 297 24.76 -6.95 9.17
CA ASP A 297 23.84 -7.90 9.79
C ASP A 297 22.65 -7.22 10.47
N LEU A 298 22.84 -5.99 10.95
CA LEU A 298 21.80 -5.20 11.62
C LEU A 298 21.91 -3.72 11.26
N VAL A 299 20.74 -3.06 11.18
CA VAL A 299 20.64 -1.63 10.97
C VAL A 299 19.37 -1.07 11.63
N ASP A 300 19.46 0.09 12.23
CA ASP A 300 18.29 0.83 12.66
C ASP A 300 17.73 1.66 11.48
N PHE A 301 16.46 1.45 11.18
CA PHE A 301 15.69 2.24 10.22
C PHE A 301 14.78 3.21 10.97
N ARG A 302 14.83 4.46 10.61
CA ARG A 302 13.91 5.49 11.10
C ARG A 302 13.45 6.37 9.97
N ILE A 303 12.16 6.72 9.99
CA ILE A 303 11.58 7.70 9.06
C ILE A 303 10.72 8.69 9.83
N LEU A 304 10.74 9.93 9.36
CA LEU A 304 9.81 10.99 9.72
C LEU A 304 9.28 11.60 8.43
N SER A 305 7.96 11.68 8.29
CA SER A 305 7.33 12.35 7.15
C SER A 305 6.30 13.38 7.58
N PHE A 306 6.11 14.40 6.74
CA PHE A 306 5.09 15.43 6.87
C PHE A 306 4.32 15.54 5.56
N ASP A 307 2.99 15.42 5.64
CA ASP A 307 2.13 15.55 4.46
C ASP A 307 1.20 16.77 4.57
N ALA A 308 0.88 17.36 3.41
CA ALA A 308 -0.13 18.40 3.27
C ALA A 308 -0.92 18.21 1.98
N GLY A 309 -2.23 18.43 2.04
CA GLY A 309 -3.11 18.28 0.89
C GLY A 309 -4.24 19.30 0.86
N LEU A 310 -4.74 19.54 -0.36
CA LEU A 310 -5.84 20.46 -0.63
C LEU A 310 -6.74 19.86 -1.72
N LYS A 311 -8.07 19.99 -1.53
CA LYS A 311 -9.09 19.69 -2.55
C LYS A 311 -10.07 20.84 -2.67
N TYR A 312 -10.47 21.15 -3.90
CA TYR A 312 -11.46 22.17 -4.17
C TYR A 312 -11.97 22.09 -5.62
N ARG A 313 -13.25 21.86 -5.82
CA ARG A 313 -13.94 21.87 -7.12
C ARG A 313 -13.21 21.11 -8.22
N GLY A 314 -12.84 19.86 -7.92
CA GLY A 314 -12.14 18.99 -8.85
C GLY A 314 -10.63 19.23 -8.93
N ILE A 315 -10.07 20.19 -8.19
CA ILE A 315 -8.64 20.41 -8.07
C ILE A 315 -8.11 19.68 -6.83
N PHE A 316 -7.00 19.02 -6.98
CA PHE A 316 -6.28 18.32 -5.92
C PHE A 316 -4.80 18.70 -5.95
N LEU A 317 -4.24 18.91 -4.77
CA LEU A 317 -2.80 19.11 -4.55
C LEU A 317 -2.38 18.34 -3.29
N GLN A 318 -1.29 17.62 -3.36
CA GLN A 318 -0.72 16.84 -2.26
C GLN A 318 0.80 16.90 -2.32
N THR A 319 1.43 17.02 -1.16
CA THR A 319 2.88 16.90 -0.99
C THR A 319 3.19 16.09 0.25
N GLU A 320 4.33 15.42 0.25
CA GLU A 320 4.90 14.78 1.43
C GLU A 320 6.42 14.95 1.40
N ILE A 321 7.02 15.24 2.55
CA ILE A 321 8.46 15.44 2.75
C ILE A 321 8.95 14.34 3.67
N TYR A 322 10.13 13.77 3.36
CA TYR A 322 10.69 12.62 4.03
C TYR A 322 12.08 12.90 4.58
N HIS A 323 12.35 12.32 5.76
CA HIS A 323 13.67 12.18 6.33
C HIS A 323 13.85 10.73 6.77
N ARG A 324 14.83 10.02 6.21
CA ARG A 324 15.12 8.62 6.54
C ARG A 324 16.54 8.51 7.06
N TRP A 325 16.67 7.88 8.22
CA TRP A 325 17.97 7.56 8.82
C TRP A 325 18.18 6.05 8.80
N LEU A 326 19.39 5.65 8.43
CA LEU A 326 19.93 4.31 8.62
C LEU A 326 21.17 4.48 9.48
N ASP A 327 21.17 3.91 10.68
CA ASP A 327 22.27 4.06 11.63
C ASP A 327 22.43 2.81 12.54
N ASN A 328 23.34 2.89 13.53
CA ASN A 328 23.61 1.81 14.45
C ASN A 328 23.91 0.48 13.72
N PHE A 329 24.66 0.55 12.62
CA PHE A 329 25.05 -0.62 11.84
C PHE A 329 25.85 -1.61 12.70
N GLN A 330 25.52 -2.91 12.56
CA GLN A 330 26.40 -4.00 12.99
C GLN A 330 26.84 -4.75 11.74
N ALA A 331 28.14 -4.91 11.56
CA ALA A 331 28.74 -5.49 10.37
C ALA A 331 29.95 -6.35 10.74
N ASP A 332 30.34 -7.23 9.83
CA ASP A 332 31.52 -8.10 9.97
C ASP A 332 32.86 -7.39 9.66
N GLY A 333 32.84 -6.08 9.42
CA GLY A 333 34.01 -5.26 9.16
C GLY A 333 33.77 -3.78 9.41
N VAL A 334 34.76 -2.93 9.07
CA VAL A 334 34.69 -1.48 9.26
C VAL A 334 33.88 -0.86 8.14
N LEU A 335 32.93 -0.02 8.48
CA LEU A 335 32.11 0.75 7.53
C LEU A 335 32.66 2.17 7.34
N PRO A 336 32.49 2.78 6.16
CA PRO A 336 32.99 4.12 5.86
C PRO A 336 32.17 5.24 6.53
N VAL A 337 30.95 4.92 7.00
CA VAL A 337 30.02 5.86 7.64
C VAL A 337 29.30 5.20 8.81
N ASP A 338 28.96 5.97 9.83
CA ASP A 338 28.22 5.52 11.01
C ASP A 338 26.70 5.69 10.84
N SER A 339 26.28 6.54 9.90
CA SER A 339 24.88 6.81 9.59
C SER A 339 24.70 7.31 8.16
N ILE A 340 23.50 7.11 7.64
CA ILE A 340 23.05 7.62 6.34
C ILE A 340 21.77 8.42 6.57
N LEU A 341 21.70 9.63 6.03
CA LEU A 341 20.53 10.48 6.06
C LEU A 341 20.06 10.79 4.64
N ASP A 342 19.02 10.08 4.19
CA ASP A 342 18.33 10.39 2.95
C ASP A 342 17.18 11.35 3.19
N ARG A 343 16.91 12.23 2.24
CA ARG A 343 15.80 13.18 2.25
C ARG A 343 15.09 13.12 0.91
N GLY A 344 13.84 13.55 0.91
CA GLY A 344 13.11 13.63 -0.34
C GLY A 344 11.73 14.23 -0.16
N TYR A 345 11.05 14.39 -1.27
CA TYR A 345 9.67 14.84 -1.30
C TYR A 345 8.99 14.41 -2.60
N TYR A 346 7.69 14.45 -2.59
CA TYR A 346 6.89 14.51 -3.82
C TYR A 346 5.89 15.65 -3.77
N VAL A 347 5.47 16.07 -4.97
CA VAL A 347 4.30 16.90 -5.19
C VAL A 347 3.44 16.22 -6.24
N GLN A 348 2.15 16.09 -5.98
CA GLN A 348 1.15 15.56 -6.89
C GLN A 348 0.00 16.56 -7.05
N ALA A 349 -0.45 16.76 -8.27
CA ALA A 349 -1.59 17.60 -8.57
C ALA A 349 -2.53 16.88 -9.55
N ALA A 350 -3.83 17.15 -9.42
CA ALA A 350 -4.83 16.65 -10.35
C ALA A 350 -5.97 17.66 -10.53
N PHE A 351 -6.68 17.54 -11.65
CA PHE A 351 -7.93 18.25 -11.85
C PHE A 351 -8.87 17.45 -12.74
N TYR A 352 -10.17 17.71 -12.61
CA TYR A 352 -11.22 17.06 -13.37
C TYR A 352 -11.77 18.01 -14.45
N PRO A 353 -11.30 17.94 -15.72
CA PRO A 353 -11.92 18.69 -16.82
C PRO A 353 -13.35 18.24 -17.08
N LEU A 354 -13.69 17.00 -16.79
CA LEU A 354 -15.02 16.44 -16.81
C LEU A 354 -15.30 15.78 -15.45
N PRO A 355 -16.13 16.39 -14.60
CA PRO A 355 -16.42 15.88 -13.26
C PRO A 355 -16.81 14.41 -13.27
N LYS A 356 -16.19 13.61 -12.38
CA LYS A 356 -16.40 12.15 -12.21
C LYS A 356 -16.12 11.30 -13.45
N LYS A 357 -15.63 11.86 -14.55
CA LYS A 357 -15.34 11.12 -15.79
C LYS A 357 -13.86 11.13 -16.17
N VAL A 358 -13.25 12.29 -16.18
CA VAL A 358 -11.85 12.44 -16.60
C VAL A 358 -11.09 13.23 -15.56
N GLU A 359 -10.00 12.63 -15.08
CA GLU A 359 -9.02 13.25 -14.20
C GLU A 359 -7.68 13.31 -14.93
N LEU A 360 -7.11 14.51 -15.03
CA LEU A 360 -5.75 14.70 -15.48
C LEU A 360 -4.86 14.95 -14.26
N TYR A 361 -3.67 14.36 -14.24
CA TYR A 361 -2.79 14.51 -13.10
C TYR A 361 -1.31 14.51 -13.49
N GLY A 362 -0.50 15.04 -12.61
CA GLY A 362 0.94 15.01 -12.72
C GLY A 362 1.59 14.93 -11.35
N ALA A 363 2.84 14.48 -11.33
CA ALA A 363 3.64 14.45 -10.12
C ALA A 363 5.11 14.63 -10.41
N THR A 364 5.85 15.03 -9.37
CA THR A 364 7.31 14.97 -9.34
C THR A 364 7.75 14.41 -7.99
N SER A 365 8.79 13.58 -8.03
CA SER A 365 9.50 13.08 -6.85
C SER A 365 10.95 13.49 -6.91
N GLN A 366 11.54 13.83 -5.75
CA GLN A 366 12.95 14.11 -5.62
C GLN A 366 13.48 13.35 -4.41
N ILE A 367 14.59 12.63 -4.62
CA ILE A 367 15.29 11.87 -3.59
C ILE A 367 16.73 12.39 -3.55
N PHE A 368 17.17 12.79 -2.38
CA PHE A 368 18.51 13.28 -2.11
C PHE A 368 19.21 12.25 -1.23
N GLY A 369 20.06 11.42 -1.84
CA GLY A 369 20.90 10.48 -1.12
C GLY A 369 21.97 11.20 -0.28
N ASP A 370 22.43 10.55 0.78
CA ASP A 370 23.49 11.12 1.64
C ASP A 370 24.80 11.22 0.88
N LYS A 371 25.22 12.46 0.59
CA LYS A 371 26.47 12.73 -0.11
C LYS A 371 27.72 12.35 0.68
N ASN A 372 27.64 12.33 2.02
CA ASN A 372 28.77 11.93 2.85
C ASN A 372 29.02 10.41 2.74
N ALA A 373 27.97 9.65 2.42
CA ALA A 373 28.07 8.24 2.11
C ALA A 373 28.27 7.94 0.60
N GLY A 374 28.44 8.97 -0.22
CA GLY A 374 28.69 8.84 -1.66
C GLY A 374 27.47 8.69 -2.54
N PHE A 375 26.26 8.81 -2.00
CA PHE A 375 25.03 8.62 -2.78
C PHE A 375 24.64 9.83 -3.61
N GLY A 376 24.16 9.56 -4.83
CA GLY A 376 23.59 10.54 -5.74
C GLY A 376 22.14 10.91 -5.41
N ASN A 377 21.54 11.66 -6.30
CA ASN A 377 20.12 12.02 -6.24
C ASN A 377 19.36 11.22 -7.30
N ALA A 378 18.06 11.00 -7.02
CA ALA A 378 17.12 10.43 -7.99
C ALA A 378 15.91 11.35 -8.17
N SER A 379 15.31 11.31 -9.35
CA SER A 379 14.14 12.14 -9.65
C SER A 379 13.12 11.40 -10.52
N GLU A 380 11.88 11.85 -10.43
CA GLU A 380 10.78 11.40 -11.24
C GLU A 380 9.92 12.58 -11.68
N TYR A 381 9.44 12.51 -12.93
CA TYR A 381 8.37 13.33 -13.46
C TYR A 381 7.33 12.42 -14.09
N LEU A 382 6.08 12.61 -13.76
CA LEU A 382 5.00 11.84 -14.37
C LEU A 382 3.82 12.71 -14.75
N ALA A 383 3.12 12.28 -15.81
CA ALA A 383 1.83 12.81 -16.22
C ALA A 383 0.89 11.65 -16.58
N GLY A 384 -0.38 11.79 -16.23
CA GLY A 384 -1.35 10.72 -16.48
C GLY A 384 -2.78 11.22 -16.57
N MET A 385 -3.62 10.27 -16.95
CA MET A 385 -5.06 10.47 -17.08
C MET A 385 -5.80 9.26 -16.51
N ASN A 386 -6.84 9.53 -15.74
CA ASN A 386 -7.85 8.55 -15.35
C ASN A 386 -9.15 8.78 -16.10
N PHE A 387 -9.76 7.71 -16.57
CA PHE A 387 -11.11 7.72 -17.13
C PHE A 387 -12.00 6.78 -16.32
N TYR A 388 -13.16 7.30 -15.89
CA TYR A 388 -14.16 6.60 -15.08
C TYR A 388 -15.42 6.40 -15.94
N PRO A 389 -15.56 5.25 -16.65
CA PRO A 389 -16.61 5.05 -17.66
C PRO A 389 -18.03 5.02 -17.08
N PHE A 390 -18.19 4.67 -15.82
CA PHE A 390 -19.49 4.43 -15.17
C PHE A 390 -19.78 5.45 -14.04
N ASP A 391 -19.14 6.61 -14.05
CA ASP A 391 -19.28 7.63 -13.00
C ASP A 391 -19.04 7.08 -11.58
N THR A 392 -18.15 6.09 -11.46
CA THR A 392 -17.71 5.51 -10.20
C THR A 392 -16.19 5.40 -10.16
N ARG A 393 -15.58 5.64 -8.99
CA ARG A 393 -14.13 5.42 -8.77
C ARG A 393 -13.76 3.94 -8.81
N ASN A 394 -14.74 3.07 -8.69
CA ASN A 394 -14.53 1.64 -8.58
C ASN A 394 -14.08 0.97 -9.89
N ILE A 395 -14.33 1.61 -11.02
CA ILE A 395 -13.90 1.13 -12.34
C ILE A 395 -13.11 2.25 -13.01
N ARG A 396 -11.83 1.99 -13.28
CA ARG A 396 -10.90 3.01 -13.73
C ARG A 396 -9.99 2.49 -14.85
N LEU A 397 -9.91 3.25 -15.93
CA LEU A 397 -8.86 3.17 -16.93
C LEU A 397 -7.83 4.25 -16.64
N ASN A 398 -6.55 3.89 -16.67
CA ASN A 398 -5.45 4.81 -16.42
C ASN A 398 -4.42 4.71 -17.54
N LEU A 399 -3.95 5.86 -17.98
CA LEU A 399 -2.81 6.01 -18.89
C LEU A 399 -1.80 6.94 -18.23
N GLN A 400 -0.52 6.62 -18.24
CA GLN A 400 0.52 7.50 -17.73
C GLN A 400 1.87 7.31 -18.38
N LEU A 401 2.63 8.39 -18.40
CA LEU A 401 4.06 8.44 -18.74
C LEU A 401 4.83 8.83 -17.49
N ILE A 402 5.92 8.16 -17.24
CA ILE A 402 6.83 8.38 -16.11
C ILE A 402 8.23 8.50 -16.68
N ASP A 403 8.95 9.54 -16.32
CA ASP A 403 10.36 9.72 -16.61
C ASP A 403 11.14 9.67 -15.30
N VAL A 404 12.10 8.76 -15.21
CA VAL A 404 12.90 8.51 -14.01
C VAL A 404 14.37 8.72 -14.31
N ASN A 405 15.07 9.33 -13.39
CA ASN A 405 16.52 9.41 -13.39
C ASN A 405 17.07 8.75 -12.13
N GLY A 406 17.78 7.63 -12.31
CA GLY A 406 18.48 6.91 -11.26
C GLY A 406 17.58 6.28 -10.19
N SER A 407 16.64 5.41 -10.56
CA SER A 407 15.72 4.77 -9.61
C SER A 407 16.43 4.04 -8.46
N PRO A 408 16.26 4.44 -7.19
CA PRO A 408 16.79 3.69 -6.04
C PRO A 408 15.89 2.52 -5.63
N VAL A 409 14.77 2.31 -6.32
CA VAL A 409 13.73 1.35 -5.99
C VAL A 409 13.73 0.20 -6.97
N SER A 410 13.57 -1.03 -6.47
CA SER A 410 13.19 -2.18 -7.29
C SER A 410 11.86 -2.70 -6.78
N SER A 411 10.79 -2.38 -7.48
CA SER A 411 9.44 -2.78 -7.09
C SER A 411 8.72 -3.43 -8.25
N THR A 412 8.64 -4.73 -8.21
CA THR A 412 7.82 -5.51 -9.15
C THR A 412 6.32 -5.24 -9.01
N PHE A 413 5.91 -4.63 -7.88
CA PHE A 413 4.54 -4.16 -7.65
C PHE A 413 4.27 -2.77 -8.21
N GLY A 414 5.31 -1.94 -8.33
CA GLY A 414 5.25 -0.57 -8.78
C GLY A 414 5.67 -0.40 -10.24
N TYR A 415 6.19 0.78 -10.51
CA TYR A 415 6.64 1.18 -11.84
C TYR A 415 8.16 1.14 -12.00
N TYR A 416 8.91 0.88 -10.93
CA TYR A 416 10.33 1.16 -10.88
C TYR A 416 11.16 -0.11 -10.81
N THR A 417 12.22 -0.13 -11.59
CA THR A 417 13.27 -1.15 -11.55
C THR A 417 14.54 -0.52 -10.95
N ALA A 418 15.35 -1.31 -10.24
CA ALA A 418 16.57 -0.83 -9.60
C ALA A 418 17.54 -0.23 -10.64
N GLY A 419 18.02 0.98 -10.38
CA GLY A 419 18.94 1.69 -11.27
C GLY A 419 18.35 2.13 -12.60
N GLN A 420 17.03 2.03 -12.78
CA GLN A 420 16.37 2.46 -14.01
C GLN A 420 16.56 3.93 -14.29
N ASP A 421 16.85 4.24 -15.53
CA ASP A 421 16.97 5.58 -16.11
C ASP A 421 16.15 5.62 -17.40
N GLY A 422 15.27 6.63 -17.58
CA GLY A 422 14.45 6.78 -18.78
C GLY A 422 12.95 6.68 -18.55
N THR A 423 12.23 6.41 -19.65
CA THR A 423 10.78 6.59 -19.70
C THR A 423 10.02 5.28 -19.54
N THR A 424 8.95 5.30 -18.77
CA THR A 424 7.99 4.22 -18.63
C THR A 424 6.62 4.68 -19.15
N PHE A 425 6.03 3.92 -20.04
CA PHE A 425 4.62 4.03 -20.40
C PHE A 425 3.82 2.96 -19.64
N SER A 426 2.68 3.34 -19.09
CA SER A 426 1.75 2.40 -18.45
C SER A 426 0.32 2.65 -18.87
N ALA A 427 -0.39 1.55 -19.19
CA ALA A 427 -1.83 1.53 -19.39
C ALA A 427 -2.46 0.48 -18.49
N ALA A 428 -3.47 0.86 -17.72
CA ALA A 428 -4.02 -0.02 -16.71
C ALA A 428 -5.54 0.07 -16.60
N PHE A 429 -6.15 -1.05 -16.24
CA PHE A 429 -7.56 -1.16 -15.91
C PHE A 429 -7.72 -1.75 -14.52
N SER A 430 -8.52 -1.12 -13.68
CA SER A 430 -8.81 -1.63 -12.34
C SER A 430 -10.30 -1.65 -12.03
N VAL A 431 -10.68 -2.62 -11.22
CA VAL A 431 -12.03 -2.80 -10.69
C VAL A 431 -11.95 -3.02 -9.19
N LEU A 432 -12.77 -2.29 -8.44
CA LEU A 432 -13.04 -2.49 -7.02
C LEU A 432 -14.54 -2.74 -6.85
N PHE A 433 -14.95 -3.74 -6.09
CA PHE A 433 -16.35 -4.02 -5.79
C PHE A 433 -16.58 -4.39 -4.34
#